data_78f5443c78aaafb81b489dc144e8ed0a
#
_entry.id   78f5443c78aaafb81b489dc144e8ed0a
#
_cell.length_a   1.000
_cell.length_b   1.000
_cell.length_c   1.000
_cell.angle_alpha   90.00
_cell.angle_beta   90.00
_cell.angle_gamma   90.00
#
_symmetry.space_group_name_H-M   'P 1'
#
loop_
_entity.id
_entity.type
_entity.pdbx_description
1 polymer ?
#
loop_
_entity_poly.entity_id
_entity_poly.type
_entity_poly.pdbx_seq_one_letter_code
_entity_poly.pdbx_strand_id
1 'polypeptide(L)'
;MQRRDFLTSAGLGAVAAGFALPAKAETPAIKWRLASSFPKSLDTIYGGAETLAKRVAELTDGRFEIRVFAGGELVPAFGVMDAVQQNTVECGHTASYYYYGKNKALALETTMPFGLNTRQLTAWVFEGGGLEILREMFAEYSIVHFPGGSTGAQMGGWFRKEIKSLADLQGLKIRIPGFGAEIFSRLGAVPQSLPGGEIYPALERGAIDAAEWTVPYDDEKLGFQKVAKYYYYPGWWEPGTHLVFYVNKGQWDALPPAYRAAFEVAAQEAHLMMLARSDARNPPALQRLMQNGAQLRRFPDDVLIKAYETAQTVYAEEAASNPTFKRIYDSMTAFQQSSDVWWNVAESSMANFMQAMRRRK
;
A
#
# COMPACT_ATOMS: atom_id res chain seq x y z
N MET A 1 -90.90 29.23 3.65
CA MET A 1 -91.02 28.03 4.47
C MET A 1 -90.06 26.98 3.97
N GLN A 2 -89.16 26.62 4.84
CA GLN A 2 -88.33 25.44 4.96
C GLN A 2 -87.42 25.04 3.77
N ARG A 3 -86.19 25.47 3.92
CA ARG A 3 -84.96 24.86 3.42
C ARG A 3 -84.75 23.61 4.27
N ARG A 4 -84.88 22.43 3.74
CA ARG A 4 -84.32 21.13 4.18
C ARG A 4 -84.83 20.09 3.22
N ASP A 5 -83.90 19.51 2.49
CA ASP A 5 -83.90 18.19 1.84
C ASP A 5 -83.22 18.26 0.44
N PHE A 6 -81.97 18.62 0.48
CA PHE A 6 -81.10 18.36 -0.69
C PHE A 6 -79.65 18.01 -0.27
N LEU A 7 -79.58 16.97 0.57
CA LEU A 7 -78.29 16.39 0.96
C LEU A 7 -78.43 14.92 1.28
N THR A 8 -78.75 14.09 0.28
CA THR A 8 -78.48 12.66 0.33
C THR A 8 -78.48 12.12 -1.07
N SER A 9 -77.28 11.99 -1.67
CA SER A 9 -76.89 11.08 -2.73
C SER A 9 -75.69 11.61 -3.50
N ALA A 10 -74.57 11.79 -2.83
CA ALA A 10 -73.28 11.82 -3.53
C ALA A 10 -72.43 10.70 -2.96
N GLY A 11 -72.50 9.57 -3.65
CA GLY A 11 -71.71 8.37 -3.36
C GLY A 11 -70.23 8.71 -3.46
N LEU A 12 -69.51 8.58 -2.36
CA LEU A 12 -68.07 8.59 -2.30
C LEU A 12 -67.48 7.34 -2.98
N GLY A 13 -67.26 7.46 -4.27
CA GLY A 13 -66.32 6.56 -4.97
C GLY A 13 -64.90 6.97 -4.64
N ALA A 14 -64.37 6.54 -3.49
CA ALA A 14 -62.95 6.65 -3.22
C ALA A 14 -62.19 5.69 -4.15
N VAL A 15 -61.69 6.24 -5.28
CA VAL A 15 -60.64 5.59 -6.05
C VAL A 15 -59.37 5.63 -5.21
N ALA A 16 -59.13 4.57 -4.47
CA ALA A 16 -57.82 4.31 -3.88
C ALA A 16 -56.87 4.01 -5.04
N ALA A 17 -56.31 5.08 -5.63
CA ALA A 17 -55.12 4.97 -6.46
C ALA A 17 -54.00 4.54 -5.52
N GLY A 18 -53.80 3.23 -5.38
CA GLY A 18 -52.65 2.67 -4.73
C GLY A 18 -51.40 3.16 -5.43
N PHE A 19 -50.73 4.15 -4.86
CA PHE A 19 -49.35 4.42 -5.18
C PHE A 19 -48.57 3.18 -4.81
N ALA A 20 -48.40 2.24 -5.76
CA ALA A 20 -47.40 1.21 -5.68
C ALA A 20 -46.07 1.97 -5.66
N LEU A 21 -45.51 2.15 -4.47
CA LEU A 21 -44.11 2.53 -4.33
C LEU A 21 -43.32 1.52 -5.20
N PRO A 22 -42.45 1.98 -6.08
CA PRO A 22 -41.64 1.05 -6.87
C PRO A 22 -40.95 0.15 -5.86
N ALA A 23 -41.16 -1.17 -5.97
CA ALA A 23 -40.46 -2.14 -5.17
C ALA A 23 -38.96 -1.84 -5.33
N LYS A 24 -38.30 -1.43 -4.23
CA LYS A 24 -36.87 -1.18 -4.22
C LYS A 24 -36.24 -2.47 -4.72
N ALA A 25 -35.71 -2.45 -5.94
CA ALA A 25 -35.06 -3.62 -6.51
C ALA A 25 -34.07 -4.17 -5.46
N GLU A 26 -34.25 -5.42 -5.05
CA GLU A 26 -33.43 -6.02 -4.01
C GLU A 26 -32.01 -6.03 -4.51
N THR A 27 -31.10 -5.33 -3.79
CA THR A 27 -29.69 -5.27 -4.17
C THR A 27 -29.11 -6.69 -4.11
N PRO A 28 -28.42 -7.19 -5.14
CA PRO A 28 -27.98 -8.59 -5.21
C PRO A 28 -27.01 -8.93 -4.07
N ALA A 29 -27.08 -10.15 -3.56
CA ALA A 29 -26.05 -10.66 -2.66
C ALA A 29 -24.82 -11.04 -3.48
N ILE A 30 -23.65 -10.50 -3.11
CA ILE A 30 -22.39 -10.70 -3.82
C ILE A 30 -21.36 -11.25 -2.84
N LYS A 31 -20.58 -12.25 -3.28
CA LYS A 31 -19.48 -12.84 -2.49
C LYS A 31 -18.22 -12.85 -3.32
N TRP A 32 -17.19 -12.18 -2.84
CA TRP A 32 -15.86 -12.13 -3.46
C TRP A 32 -14.80 -12.82 -2.60
N ARG A 33 -13.74 -13.25 -3.26
CA ARG A 33 -12.52 -13.74 -2.64
C ARG A 33 -11.42 -12.71 -2.87
N LEU A 34 -10.73 -12.33 -1.78
CA LEU A 34 -9.59 -11.45 -1.82
C LEU A 34 -8.33 -12.26 -1.51
N ALA A 35 -7.42 -12.38 -2.48
CA ALA A 35 -6.10 -12.96 -2.25
C ALA A 35 -5.13 -11.88 -1.79
N SER A 36 -4.49 -12.07 -0.62
CA SER A 36 -3.44 -11.19 -0.13
C SER A 36 -2.05 -11.75 -0.44
N SER A 37 -1.07 -10.87 -0.66
CA SER A 37 0.35 -11.25 -0.74
C SER A 37 0.99 -11.45 0.63
N PHE A 38 0.31 -11.12 1.72
CA PHE A 38 0.89 -10.97 3.05
C PHE A 38 0.49 -12.09 4.00
N PRO A 39 1.38 -12.47 4.95
CA PRO A 39 1.07 -13.41 6.01
C PRO A 39 0.00 -12.88 6.96
N LYS A 40 -0.87 -13.78 7.45
CA LYS A 40 -1.96 -13.44 8.39
C LYS A 40 -1.45 -12.91 9.74
N SER A 41 -0.21 -13.21 10.12
CA SER A 41 0.41 -12.72 11.37
C SER A 41 0.61 -11.19 11.38
N LEU A 42 0.63 -10.54 10.22
CA LEU A 42 0.85 -9.09 10.06
C LEU A 42 -0.48 -8.34 10.15
N ASP A 43 -0.99 -8.14 11.36
CA ASP A 43 -2.30 -7.52 11.64
C ASP A 43 -2.40 -6.02 11.31
N THR A 44 -1.28 -5.37 10.97
CA THR A 44 -1.25 -4.05 10.33
C THR A 44 -1.50 -4.18 8.84
N ILE A 45 -0.64 -4.90 8.12
CA ILE A 45 -0.69 -5.03 6.66
C ILE A 45 -1.86 -5.91 6.24
N TYR A 46 -1.87 -7.19 6.66
CA TYR A 46 -2.99 -8.11 6.35
C TYR A 46 -4.32 -7.59 6.91
N GLY A 47 -4.28 -6.99 8.10
CA GLY A 47 -5.43 -6.35 8.74
C GLY A 47 -6.03 -5.19 7.93
N GLY A 48 -5.32 -4.63 6.94
CA GLY A 48 -5.88 -3.69 5.98
C GLY A 48 -6.94 -4.36 5.09
N ALA A 49 -6.66 -5.56 4.59
CA ALA A 49 -7.62 -6.34 3.80
C ALA A 49 -8.83 -6.79 4.66
N GLU A 50 -8.60 -7.15 5.93
CA GLU A 50 -9.70 -7.46 6.85
C GLU A 50 -10.56 -6.23 7.16
N THR A 51 -9.93 -5.04 7.26
CA THR A 51 -10.65 -3.76 7.44
C THR A 51 -11.54 -3.47 6.21
N LEU A 52 -11.01 -3.60 4.98
CA LEU A 52 -11.80 -3.47 3.76
C LEU A 52 -13.01 -4.40 3.76
N ALA A 53 -12.78 -5.70 3.98
CA ALA A 53 -13.83 -6.71 3.93
C ALA A 53 -14.94 -6.43 4.96
N LYS A 54 -14.58 -6.10 6.19
CA LYS A 54 -15.50 -5.74 7.26
C LYS A 54 -16.33 -4.51 6.89
N ARG A 55 -15.69 -3.44 6.41
CA ARG A 55 -16.38 -2.18 6.09
C ARG A 55 -17.32 -2.31 4.90
N VAL A 56 -16.91 -3.04 3.87
CA VAL A 56 -17.79 -3.34 2.73
C VAL A 56 -19.05 -4.08 3.20
N ALA A 57 -18.93 -5.10 4.04
CA ALA A 57 -20.07 -5.83 4.57
C ALA A 57 -20.99 -4.90 5.42
N GLU A 58 -20.41 -4.08 6.31
CA GLU A 58 -21.17 -3.13 7.14
C GLU A 58 -21.92 -2.09 6.29
N LEU A 59 -21.27 -1.52 5.25
CA LEU A 59 -21.86 -0.50 4.38
C LEU A 59 -22.92 -1.05 3.41
N THR A 60 -23.03 -2.36 3.30
CA THR A 60 -23.95 -3.05 2.38
C THR A 60 -24.94 -3.98 3.08
N ASP A 61 -25.11 -3.84 4.39
CA ASP A 61 -25.99 -4.68 5.24
C ASP A 61 -25.72 -6.18 5.05
N GLY A 62 -24.42 -6.56 4.91
CA GLY A 62 -24.00 -7.94 4.68
C GLY A 62 -24.31 -8.50 3.28
N ARG A 63 -24.80 -7.68 2.36
CA ARG A 63 -25.13 -8.14 1.01
C ARG A 63 -23.93 -8.22 0.07
N PHE A 64 -22.84 -7.51 0.39
CA PHE A 64 -21.57 -7.67 -0.30
C PHE A 64 -20.51 -8.14 0.70
N GLU A 65 -20.14 -9.40 0.61
CA GLU A 65 -19.18 -10.05 1.48
C GLU A 65 -17.87 -10.30 0.72
N ILE A 66 -16.75 -9.98 1.37
CA ILE A 66 -15.41 -10.28 0.84
C ILE A 66 -14.70 -11.19 1.83
N ARG A 67 -14.31 -12.39 1.38
CA ARG A 67 -13.50 -13.32 2.16
C ARG A 67 -12.03 -13.12 1.86
N VAL A 68 -11.24 -12.84 2.91
CA VAL A 68 -9.80 -12.59 2.80
C VAL A 68 -9.02 -13.89 3.01
N PHE A 69 -8.01 -14.09 2.16
CA PHE A 69 -7.09 -15.23 2.19
C PHE A 69 -5.64 -14.73 2.22
N ALA A 70 -4.82 -15.31 3.08
CA ALA A 70 -3.43 -14.93 3.23
C ALA A 70 -2.57 -15.38 2.04
N GLY A 71 -1.36 -14.84 1.96
CA GLY A 71 -0.39 -15.21 0.94
C GLY A 71 -0.10 -16.71 0.93
N GLY A 72 -0.29 -17.34 -0.20
CA GLY A 72 -0.12 -18.79 -0.39
C GLY A 72 -1.36 -19.65 -0.14
N GLU A 73 -2.46 -19.09 0.39
CA GLU A 73 -3.70 -19.88 0.63
C GLU A 73 -4.48 -20.17 -0.66
N LEU A 74 -4.65 -19.19 -1.54
CA LEU A 74 -5.33 -19.36 -2.84
C LEU A 74 -4.36 -19.34 -4.01
N VAL A 75 -3.40 -18.41 -3.97
CA VAL A 75 -2.40 -18.19 -5.00
C VAL A 75 -1.05 -17.89 -4.35
N PRO A 76 0.08 -18.12 -5.02
CA PRO A 76 1.37 -17.67 -4.53
C PRO A 76 1.36 -16.17 -4.21
N ALA A 77 2.10 -15.75 -3.19
CA ALA A 77 2.10 -14.36 -2.71
C ALA A 77 2.38 -13.33 -3.83
N PHE A 78 3.25 -13.66 -4.78
CA PHE A 78 3.56 -12.81 -5.94
C PHE A 78 2.69 -13.09 -7.17
N GLY A 79 1.71 -13.98 -7.08
CA GLY A 79 0.76 -14.30 -8.14
C GLY A 79 -0.57 -13.55 -8.06
N VAL A 80 -0.73 -12.64 -7.07
CA VAL A 80 -2.02 -11.96 -6.81
C VAL A 80 -2.48 -11.12 -8.00
N MET A 81 -1.59 -10.34 -8.62
CA MET A 81 -1.94 -9.53 -9.79
C MET A 81 -2.44 -10.40 -10.96
N ASP A 82 -1.74 -11.49 -11.25
CA ASP A 82 -2.13 -12.41 -12.34
C ASP A 82 -3.48 -13.08 -12.05
N ALA A 83 -3.71 -13.48 -10.80
CA ALA A 83 -4.97 -14.10 -10.40
C ALA A 83 -6.16 -13.14 -10.54
N VAL A 84 -5.99 -11.86 -10.20
CA VAL A 84 -7.01 -10.83 -10.40
C VAL A 84 -7.21 -10.53 -11.89
N GLN A 85 -6.11 -10.36 -12.63
CA GLN A 85 -6.16 -10.10 -14.08
C GLN A 85 -6.94 -11.20 -14.83
N GLN A 86 -6.69 -12.47 -14.48
CA GLN A 86 -7.32 -13.64 -15.08
C GLN A 86 -8.70 -13.96 -14.48
N ASN A 87 -9.19 -13.16 -13.54
CA ASN A 87 -10.44 -13.40 -12.81
C ASN A 87 -10.48 -14.76 -12.07
N THR A 88 -9.33 -15.26 -11.65
CA THR A 88 -9.24 -16.44 -10.77
C THR A 88 -9.73 -16.12 -9.37
N VAL A 89 -9.48 -14.88 -8.93
CA VAL A 89 -10.08 -14.23 -7.75
C VAL A 89 -10.64 -12.87 -8.17
N GLU A 90 -11.65 -12.41 -7.48
CA GLU A 90 -12.35 -11.17 -7.81
C GLU A 90 -11.53 -9.93 -7.46
N CYS A 91 -10.77 -10.00 -6.34
CA CYS A 91 -9.90 -8.91 -5.91
C CYS A 91 -8.62 -9.43 -5.20
N GLY A 92 -7.66 -8.54 -5.01
CA GLY A 92 -6.37 -8.84 -4.37
C GLY A 92 -5.85 -7.69 -3.53
N HIS A 93 -4.96 -8.00 -2.59
CA HIS A 93 -4.24 -7.05 -1.74
C HIS A 93 -2.74 -7.33 -1.81
N THR A 94 -1.96 -6.37 -2.30
CA THR A 94 -0.54 -6.59 -2.64
C THR A 94 0.26 -5.28 -2.61
N ALA A 95 1.54 -5.37 -2.97
CA ALA A 95 2.39 -4.23 -3.31
C ALA A 95 2.75 -4.31 -4.80
N SER A 96 2.52 -3.24 -5.54
CA SER A 96 2.67 -3.24 -7.00
C SER A 96 4.11 -3.48 -7.47
N TYR A 97 5.10 -3.13 -6.65
CA TYR A 97 6.53 -3.37 -6.95
C TYR A 97 6.92 -4.86 -6.99
N TYR A 98 6.09 -5.78 -6.49
CA TYR A 98 6.30 -7.21 -6.68
C TYR A 98 6.21 -7.64 -8.16
N TYR A 99 5.60 -6.81 -8.98
CA TYR A 99 5.43 -7.05 -10.43
C TYR A 99 6.41 -6.22 -11.28
N TYR A 100 7.50 -5.74 -10.65
CA TYR A 100 8.58 -4.98 -11.28
C TYR A 100 9.10 -5.63 -12.57
N GLY A 101 9.22 -6.96 -12.59
CA GLY A 101 9.66 -7.72 -13.75
C GLY A 101 8.67 -7.73 -14.93
N LYS A 102 7.40 -7.36 -14.73
CA LYS A 102 6.42 -7.22 -15.82
C LYS A 102 6.52 -5.84 -16.48
N ASN A 103 6.53 -4.81 -15.65
CA ASN A 103 6.71 -3.41 -16.06
C ASN A 103 7.19 -2.62 -14.84
N LYS A 104 8.33 -1.95 -14.98
CA LYS A 104 8.91 -1.16 -13.89
C LYS A 104 8.03 0.00 -13.45
N ALA A 105 7.16 0.52 -14.34
CA ALA A 105 6.19 1.55 -14.00
C ALA A 105 5.24 1.14 -12.85
N LEU A 106 4.92 -0.16 -12.73
CA LEU A 106 4.07 -0.67 -11.65
C LEU A 106 4.65 -0.37 -10.26
N ALA A 107 5.97 -0.36 -10.12
CA ALA A 107 6.61 -0.12 -8.83
C ALA A 107 6.41 1.32 -8.32
N LEU A 108 6.19 2.30 -9.19
CA LEU A 108 5.98 3.70 -8.82
C LEU A 108 4.67 3.91 -8.01
N GLU A 109 3.70 3.02 -8.17
CA GLU A 109 2.49 3.02 -7.34
C GLU A 109 2.82 2.75 -5.87
N THR A 110 3.70 1.80 -5.60
CA THR A 110 4.09 1.46 -4.23
C THR A 110 5.02 2.51 -3.64
N THR A 111 6.10 2.84 -4.34
CA THR A 111 7.12 3.78 -3.86
C THR A 111 8.12 4.14 -4.95
N MET A 112 8.83 5.24 -4.73
CA MET A 112 9.99 5.64 -5.52
C MET A 112 11.17 5.90 -4.56
N PRO A 113 12.29 5.18 -4.66
CA PRO A 113 13.49 5.49 -3.87
C PRO A 113 13.86 6.97 -3.91
N PHE A 114 14.13 7.57 -2.75
CA PHE A 114 14.37 9.02 -2.58
C PHE A 114 13.23 9.93 -3.09
N GLY A 115 12.04 9.38 -3.30
CA GLY A 115 10.87 10.08 -3.81
C GLY A 115 10.01 10.71 -2.72
N LEU A 116 8.72 10.75 -3.00
CA LEU A 116 7.70 11.32 -2.13
C LEU A 116 7.68 10.62 -0.75
N ASN A 117 7.64 11.39 0.32
CA ASN A 117 7.34 10.83 1.64
C ASN A 117 5.87 10.40 1.72
N THR A 118 5.49 9.69 2.78
CA THR A 118 4.15 9.13 2.97
C THR A 118 3.03 10.14 2.73
N ARG A 119 3.16 11.34 3.30
CA ARG A 119 2.14 12.38 3.18
C ARG A 119 2.08 12.98 1.78
N GLN A 120 3.25 13.19 1.16
CA GLN A 120 3.35 13.67 -0.22
C GLN A 120 2.80 12.63 -1.20
N LEU A 121 3.14 11.34 -1.03
CA LEU A 121 2.64 10.27 -1.89
C LEU A 121 1.11 10.16 -1.80
N THR A 122 0.55 10.20 -0.59
CA THR A 122 -0.91 10.23 -0.38
C THR A 122 -1.54 11.45 -1.06
N ALA A 123 -0.97 12.64 -0.90
CA ALA A 123 -1.48 13.85 -1.52
C ALA A 123 -1.39 13.81 -3.05
N TRP A 124 -0.29 13.27 -3.62
CA TRP A 124 -0.16 13.08 -5.05
C TRP A 124 -1.20 12.10 -5.59
N VAL A 125 -1.42 10.99 -4.92
CA VAL A 125 -2.40 9.99 -5.37
C VAL A 125 -3.81 10.55 -5.34
N PHE A 126 -4.24 11.19 -4.25
CA PHE A 126 -5.64 11.59 -4.09
C PHE A 126 -5.99 12.95 -4.71
N GLU A 127 -5.04 13.90 -4.79
CA GLU A 127 -5.29 15.27 -5.24
C GLU A 127 -4.30 15.77 -6.30
N GLY A 128 -3.18 15.05 -6.51
CA GLY A 128 -2.13 15.42 -7.46
C GLY A 128 -2.27 14.78 -8.85
N GLY A 129 -3.40 14.13 -9.15
CA GLY A 129 -3.65 13.44 -10.42
C GLY A 129 -3.04 12.04 -10.50
N GLY A 130 -2.44 11.56 -9.41
CA GLY A 130 -1.78 10.24 -9.38
C GLY A 130 -2.75 9.08 -9.57
N LEU A 131 -3.94 9.16 -8.95
CA LEU A 131 -4.92 8.08 -9.02
C LEU A 131 -5.41 7.83 -10.45
N GLU A 132 -5.65 8.89 -11.22
CA GLU A 132 -6.09 8.79 -12.61
C GLU A 132 -5.02 8.14 -13.48
N ILE A 133 -3.77 8.61 -13.37
CA ILE A 133 -2.63 8.07 -14.13
C ILE A 133 -2.39 6.60 -13.81
N LEU A 134 -2.46 6.24 -12.51
CA LEU A 134 -2.30 4.85 -12.08
C LEU A 134 -3.47 3.97 -12.56
N ARG A 135 -4.71 4.45 -12.47
CA ARG A 135 -5.88 3.72 -12.97
C ARG A 135 -5.81 3.45 -14.49
N GLU A 136 -5.32 4.42 -15.27
CA GLU A 136 -5.08 4.21 -16.70
C GLU A 136 -4.04 3.11 -16.94
N MET A 137 -2.91 3.11 -16.22
CA MET A 137 -1.89 2.06 -16.33
C MET A 137 -2.45 0.69 -15.95
N PHE A 138 -3.18 0.57 -14.83
CA PHE A 138 -3.72 -0.72 -14.39
C PHE A 138 -4.88 -1.22 -15.27
N ALA A 139 -5.58 -0.33 -15.97
CA ALA A 139 -6.61 -0.73 -16.93
C ALA A 139 -6.06 -1.57 -18.09
N GLU A 140 -4.78 -1.37 -18.48
CA GLU A 140 -4.09 -2.21 -19.48
C GLU A 140 -3.98 -3.68 -19.02
N TYR A 141 -4.03 -3.92 -17.71
CA TYR A 141 -4.03 -5.25 -17.09
C TYR A 141 -5.42 -5.75 -16.72
N SER A 142 -6.50 -5.11 -17.19
CA SER A 142 -7.87 -5.41 -16.80
C SER A 142 -8.12 -5.33 -15.28
N ILE A 143 -7.45 -4.41 -14.62
CA ILE A 143 -7.51 -4.17 -13.18
C ILE A 143 -8.00 -2.75 -12.90
N VAL A 144 -8.91 -2.63 -11.93
CA VAL A 144 -9.23 -1.37 -11.26
C VAL A 144 -8.42 -1.29 -9.98
N HIS A 145 -7.66 -0.22 -9.84
CA HIS A 145 -6.72 0.01 -8.75
C HIS A 145 -7.32 0.92 -7.67
N PHE A 146 -7.02 0.60 -6.40
CA PHE A 146 -7.38 1.40 -5.23
C PHE A 146 -6.20 1.46 -4.26
N PRO A 147 -5.85 2.62 -3.67
CA PRO A 147 -4.95 2.68 -2.53
C PRO A 147 -5.47 1.76 -1.40
N GLY A 148 -4.65 0.81 -0.96
CA GLY A 148 -5.07 -0.29 -0.10
C GLY A 148 -4.33 -0.39 1.22
N GLY A 149 -3.55 0.63 1.58
CA GLY A 149 -2.79 0.71 2.81
C GLY A 149 -1.56 1.59 2.67
N SER A 150 -0.98 1.94 3.80
CA SER A 150 0.34 2.57 3.87
C SER A 150 1.05 2.11 5.14
N THR A 151 2.31 1.73 5.00
CA THR A 151 3.18 1.42 6.14
C THR A 151 3.87 2.66 6.71
N GLY A 152 3.77 3.78 6.00
CA GLY A 152 4.58 4.95 6.26
C GLY A 152 5.97 4.83 5.66
N ALA A 153 6.90 5.65 6.15
CA ALA A 153 8.32 5.50 5.83
C ALA A 153 8.88 4.25 6.47
N GLN A 154 9.65 3.48 5.71
CA GLN A 154 10.17 2.21 6.19
C GLN A 154 11.60 2.29 6.73
N MET A 155 12.02 1.22 7.39
CA MET A 155 13.37 1.04 7.87
C MET A 155 14.29 0.52 6.75
N GLY A 156 15.61 0.69 6.97
CA GLY A 156 16.65 0.22 6.07
C GLY A 156 16.98 -1.27 6.19
N GLY A 157 16.12 -2.06 6.85
CA GLY A 157 16.23 -3.51 6.92
C GLY A 157 17.25 -4.06 7.91
N TRP A 158 17.34 -5.38 7.94
CA TRP A 158 18.11 -6.19 8.88
C TRP A 158 19.33 -6.80 8.21
N PHE A 159 20.48 -6.67 8.85
CA PHE A 159 21.76 -7.12 8.35
C PHE A 159 22.44 -8.02 9.38
N ARG A 160 22.99 -9.14 8.94
CA ARG A 160 23.79 -10.05 9.78
C ARG A 160 25.17 -9.47 10.07
N LYS A 161 25.71 -8.67 9.15
CA LYS A 161 27.00 -7.97 9.28
C LYS A 161 26.77 -6.46 9.21
N GLU A 162 27.64 -5.71 9.85
CA GLU A 162 27.61 -4.25 9.81
C GLU A 162 28.10 -3.73 8.46
N ILE A 163 27.41 -2.77 7.87
CA ILE A 163 27.78 -2.07 6.66
C ILE A 163 28.45 -0.75 7.05
N LYS A 164 29.73 -0.62 6.81
CA LYS A 164 30.54 0.53 7.17
C LYS A 164 30.89 1.41 6.00
N SER A 165 30.78 0.89 4.79
CA SER A 165 31.10 1.58 3.55
C SER A 165 30.41 0.91 2.36
N LEU A 166 30.49 1.55 1.20
CA LEU A 166 30.03 1.00 -0.07
C LEU A 166 30.67 -0.34 -0.43
N ALA A 167 31.92 -0.58 0.00
CA ALA A 167 32.63 -1.83 -0.25
C ALA A 167 31.94 -3.05 0.40
N ASP A 168 31.25 -2.85 1.52
CA ASP A 168 30.55 -3.93 2.23
C ASP A 168 29.30 -4.44 1.51
N LEU A 169 28.87 -3.74 0.47
CA LEU A 169 27.75 -4.18 -0.38
C LEU A 169 28.18 -5.19 -1.44
N GLN A 170 29.48 -5.34 -1.71
CA GLN A 170 29.96 -6.26 -2.74
C GLN A 170 29.65 -7.73 -2.39
N GLY A 171 28.84 -8.37 -3.24
CA GLY A 171 28.40 -9.75 -3.06
C GLY A 171 27.38 -9.96 -1.93
N LEU A 172 26.91 -8.91 -1.28
CA LEU A 172 25.88 -8.96 -0.22
C LEU A 172 24.57 -9.56 -0.78
N LYS A 173 24.18 -10.71 -0.26
CA LYS A 173 22.89 -11.33 -0.61
C LYS A 173 21.79 -10.68 0.21
N ILE A 174 20.94 -9.91 -0.45
CA ILE A 174 19.87 -9.17 0.22
C ILE A 174 18.49 -9.49 -0.35
N ARG A 175 17.51 -9.72 0.51
CA ARG A 175 16.12 -9.72 0.09
C ARG A 175 15.61 -8.29 0.02
N ILE A 176 15.25 -7.87 -1.18
CA ILE A 176 14.67 -6.55 -1.45
C ILE A 176 13.95 -6.58 -2.81
N PRO A 177 12.71 -6.05 -2.94
CA PRO A 177 12.01 -5.98 -4.22
C PRO A 177 12.22 -4.65 -4.96
N GLY A 178 11.65 -4.57 -6.17
CA GLY A 178 11.45 -3.33 -6.92
C GLY A 178 12.73 -2.59 -7.28
N PHE A 179 12.65 -1.27 -7.28
CA PHE A 179 13.80 -0.38 -7.57
C PHE A 179 14.94 -0.53 -6.57
N GLY A 180 14.62 -0.82 -5.30
CA GLY A 180 15.65 -1.10 -4.30
C GLY A 180 16.56 -2.24 -4.74
N ALA A 181 16.00 -3.32 -5.28
CA ALA A 181 16.76 -4.45 -5.81
C ALA A 181 17.68 -4.04 -6.97
N GLU A 182 17.18 -3.28 -7.94
CA GLU A 182 17.99 -2.83 -9.06
C GLU A 182 19.13 -1.92 -8.62
N ILE A 183 18.87 -0.98 -7.72
CA ILE A 183 19.89 -0.06 -7.21
C ILE A 183 20.94 -0.84 -6.43
N PHE A 184 20.57 -1.73 -5.50
CA PHE A 184 21.54 -2.57 -4.78
C PHE A 184 22.36 -3.47 -5.70
N SER A 185 21.75 -4.00 -6.77
CA SER A 185 22.48 -4.79 -7.79
C SER A 185 23.55 -3.96 -8.46
N ARG A 186 23.26 -2.73 -8.85
CA ARG A 186 24.25 -1.80 -9.46
C ARG A 186 25.33 -1.35 -8.47
N LEU A 187 25.06 -1.44 -7.16
CA LEU A 187 26.03 -1.19 -6.11
C LEU A 187 26.85 -2.44 -5.76
N GLY A 188 26.65 -3.57 -6.45
CA GLY A 188 27.43 -4.78 -6.31
C GLY A 188 26.82 -5.85 -5.37
N ALA A 189 25.63 -5.60 -4.83
CA ALA A 189 24.91 -6.61 -4.05
C ALA A 189 24.22 -7.64 -4.96
N VAL A 190 23.73 -8.70 -4.36
CA VAL A 190 22.99 -9.81 -5.02
C VAL A 190 21.56 -9.82 -4.45
N PRO A 191 20.64 -9.04 -5.00
CA PRO A 191 19.26 -8.98 -4.52
C PRO A 191 18.49 -10.23 -4.88
N GLN A 192 17.55 -10.60 -4.01
CA GLN A 192 16.58 -11.68 -4.21
C GLN A 192 15.20 -11.19 -3.78
N SER A 193 14.16 -11.63 -4.48
CA SER A 193 12.77 -11.36 -4.10
C SER A 193 12.19 -12.62 -3.45
N LEU A 194 11.83 -12.53 -2.17
CA LEU A 194 11.22 -13.60 -1.39
C LEU A 194 9.95 -13.08 -0.71
N PRO A 195 8.88 -13.88 -0.67
CA PRO A 195 7.69 -13.57 0.13
C PRO A 195 8.01 -13.43 1.62
N GLY A 196 7.23 -12.63 2.36
CA GLY A 196 7.50 -12.32 3.76
C GLY A 196 7.70 -13.55 4.66
N GLY A 197 6.90 -14.60 4.47
CA GLY A 197 7.03 -15.83 5.24
C GLY A 197 8.30 -16.65 4.98
N GLU A 198 9.03 -16.37 3.90
CA GLU A 198 10.25 -17.08 3.52
C GLU A 198 11.54 -16.38 3.97
N ILE A 199 11.44 -15.11 4.42
CA ILE A 199 12.60 -14.28 4.75
C ILE A 199 13.32 -14.79 5.99
N TYR A 200 12.60 -15.04 7.09
CA TYR A 200 13.21 -15.54 8.33
C TYR A 200 14.00 -16.84 8.10
N PRO A 201 13.43 -17.89 7.48
CA PRO A 201 14.17 -19.10 7.18
C PRO A 201 15.39 -18.88 6.29
N ALA A 202 15.33 -17.92 5.34
CA ALA A 202 16.44 -17.61 4.45
C ALA A 202 17.60 -16.92 5.20
N LEU A 203 17.29 -15.97 6.11
CA LEU A 203 18.28 -15.34 7.00
C LEU A 203 18.89 -16.38 7.96
N GLU A 204 18.06 -17.21 8.59
CA GLU A 204 18.49 -18.20 9.58
C GLU A 204 19.49 -19.18 8.97
N ARG A 205 19.22 -19.69 7.78
CA ARG A 205 20.12 -20.62 7.07
C ARG A 205 21.32 -19.95 6.40
N GLY A 206 21.38 -18.60 6.39
CA GLY A 206 22.43 -17.85 5.70
C GLY A 206 22.32 -17.89 4.18
N ALA A 207 21.15 -18.22 3.63
CA ALA A 207 20.89 -18.11 2.20
C ALA A 207 20.92 -16.63 1.73
N ILE A 208 20.53 -15.71 2.61
CA ILE A 208 20.69 -14.27 2.47
C ILE A 208 21.43 -13.69 3.68
N ASP A 209 22.13 -12.57 3.48
CA ASP A 209 22.90 -11.85 4.50
C ASP A 209 22.12 -10.70 5.11
N ALA A 210 21.12 -10.20 4.38
CA ALA A 210 20.30 -9.07 4.77
C ALA A 210 18.88 -9.19 4.19
N ALA A 211 17.94 -8.52 4.83
CA ALA A 211 16.58 -8.41 4.33
C ALA A 211 15.97 -7.06 4.74
N GLU A 212 15.30 -6.41 3.80
CA GLU A 212 14.31 -5.39 4.11
C GLU A 212 12.93 -6.04 4.24
N TRP A 213 12.07 -5.44 5.05
CA TRP A 213 10.65 -5.82 5.08
C TRP A 213 9.79 -4.57 5.17
N THR A 214 9.55 -4.01 6.36
CA THR A 214 8.76 -2.78 6.45
C THR A 214 9.20 -1.91 7.63
N VAL A 215 8.55 -2.06 8.77
CA VAL A 215 8.62 -1.18 9.92
C VAL A 215 8.78 -1.98 11.22
N PRO A 216 9.21 -1.37 12.31
CA PRO A 216 9.59 -2.08 13.54
C PRO A 216 8.55 -3.08 14.07
N TYR A 217 7.27 -2.74 13.99
CA TYR A 217 6.21 -3.59 14.53
C TYR A 217 6.02 -4.88 13.71
N ASP A 218 6.01 -4.78 12.40
CA ASP A 218 5.87 -5.94 11.52
C ASP A 218 7.15 -6.77 11.49
N ASP A 219 8.33 -6.13 11.51
CA ASP A 219 9.63 -6.79 11.55
C ASP A 219 9.81 -7.60 12.86
N GLU A 220 9.37 -7.05 14.00
CA GLU A 220 9.37 -7.74 15.29
C GLU A 220 8.54 -9.04 15.24
N LYS A 221 7.36 -8.99 14.59
CA LYS A 221 6.48 -10.16 14.42
C LYS A 221 7.08 -11.24 13.56
N LEU A 222 7.83 -10.87 12.55
CA LEU A 222 8.56 -11.82 11.69
C LEU A 222 9.85 -12.33 12.34
N GLY A 223 10.30 -11.72 13.45
CA GLY A 223 11.37 -12.25 14.28
C GLY A 223 12.78 -12.01 13.77
N PHE A 224 12.99 -11.06 12.84
CA PHE A 224 14.28 -10.84 12.17
C PHE A 224 15.42 -10.52 13.13
N GLN A 225 15.15 -9.87 14.26
CA GLN A 225 16.11 -9.56 15.32
C GLN A 225 16.79 -10.79 15.92
N LYS A 226 16.20 -11.98 15.75
CA LYS A 226 16.77 -13.25 16.26
C LYS A 226 17.89 -13.78 15.37
N VAL A 227 17.91 -13.41 14.09
CA VAL A 227 18.81 -13.95 13.07
C VAL A 227 19.69 -12.90 12.40
N ALA A 228 19.38 -11.60 12.58
CA ALA A 228 20.18 -10.47 12.14
C ALA A 228 20.09 -9.35 13.18
N LYS A 229 21.24 -8.79 13.59
CA LYS A 229 21.28 -7.87 14.72
C LYS A 229 21.37 -6.39 14.37
N TYR A 230 21.82 -6.07 13.15
CA TYR A 230 21.97 -4.68 12.71
C TYR A 230 20.72 -4.21 11.99
N TYR A 231 20.06 -3.18 12.53
CA TYR A 231 18.83 -2.61 12.01
C TYR A 231 19.10 -1.22 11.46
N TYR A 232 19.04 -1.10 10.14
CA TYR A 232 19.48 0.10 9.43
C TYR A 232 18.36 1.13 9.21
N TYR A 233 18.77 2.39 9.06
CA TYR A 233 17.94 3.53 8.65
C TYR A 233 18.78 4.58 7.91
N PRO A 234 18.16 5.50 7.14
CA PRO A 234 16.77 5.46 6.67
C PRO A 234 16.54 4.35 5.62
N GLY A 235 15.31 3.91 5.47
CA GLY A 235 14.87 3.09 4.34
C GLY A 235 14.70 3.97 3.10
N TRP A 236 15.80 4.37 2.48
CA TRP A 236 15.84 5.33 1.38
C TRP A 236 15.10 4.88 0.12
N TRP A 237 14.86 3.58 -0.01
CA TRP A 237 14.08 3.00 -1.11
C TRP A 237 12.57 3.06 -0.88
N GLU A 238 12.12 3.31 0.34
CA GLU A 238 10.71 3.40 0.72
C GLU A 238 10.43 4.58 1.68
N PRO A 239 10.63 5.83 1.20
CA PRO A 239 10.36 7.03 2.02
C PRO A 239 8.88 7.27 2.29
N GLY A 240 8.01 6.69 1.46
CA GLY A 240 6.57 6.58 1.61
C GLY A 240 6.12 5.36 0.82
N THR A 241 5.32 4.49 1.44
CA THR A 241 4.96 3.21 0.85
C THR A 241 3.46 3.04 0.86
N HIS A 242 2.90 2.79 -0.32
CA HIS A 242 1.51 2.40 -0.49
C HIS A 242 1.39 0.91 -0.78
N LEU A 243 0.31 0.33 -0.29
CA LEU A 243 -0.21 -0.96 -0.70
C LEU A 243 -1.49 -0.75 -1.49
N VAL A 244 -1.92 -1.77 -2.22
CA VAL A 244 -2.97 -1.63 -3.21
C VAL A 244 -4.01 -2.73 -3.08
N PHE A 245 -5.27 -2.36 -3.32
CA PHE A 245 -6.30 -3.31 -3.69
C PHE A 245 -6.45 -3.33 -5.21
N TYR A 246 -6.39 -4.50 -5.79
CA TYR A 246 -6.74 -4.77 -7.18
C TYR A 246 -8.12 -5.39 -7.26
N VAL A 247 -8.93 -4.94 -8.20
CA VAL A 247 -10.22 -5.54 -8.53
C VAL A 247 -10.23 -5.89 -10.01
N ASN A 248 -10.65 -7.10 -10.37
CA ASN A 248 -10.85 -7.45 -11.77
C ASN A 248 -11.86 -6.48 -12.39
N LYS A 249 -11.51 -5.91 -13.55
CA LYS A 249 -12.33 -4.87 -14.20
C LYS A 249 -13.75 -5.37 -14.54
N GLY A 250 -13.90 -6.60 -15.01
CA GLY A 250 -15.22 -7.17 -15.30
C GLY A 250 -16.08 -7.32 -14.06
N GLN A 251 -15.49 -7.76 -12.95
CA GLN A 251 -16.19 -7.85 -11.65
C GLN A 251 -16.57 -6.47 -11.12
N TRP A 252 -15.69 -5.47 -11.26
CA TRP A 252 -15.97 -4.09 -10.87
C TRP A 252 -17.13 -3.47 -11.68
N ASP A 253 -17.11 -3.64 -13.00
CA ASP A 253 -18.12 -3.07 -13.89
C ASP A 253 -19.50 -3.69 -13.63
N ALA A 254 -19.56 -4.94 -13.18
CA ALA A 254 -20.79 -5.65 -12.80
C ALA A 254 -21.37 -5.24 -11.44
N LEU A 255 -20.59 -4.56 -10.58
CA LEU A 255 -21.08 -4.13 -9.27
C LEU A 255 -22.17 -3.05 -9.38
N PRO A 256 -23.20 -3.10 -8.53
CA PRO A 256 -24.11 -1.98 -8.33
C PRO A 256 -23.35 -0.71 -7.91
N PRO A 257 -23.78 0.49 -8.34
CA PRO A 257 -23.11 1.74 -7.97
C PRO A 257 -22.91 1.94 -6.47
N ALA A 258 -23.88 1.55 -5.65
CA ALA A 258 -23.77 1.63 -4.18
C ALA A 258 -22.65 0.72 -3.62
N TYR A 259 -22.43 -0.45 -4.23
CA TYR A 259 -21.37 -1.36 -3.79
C TYR A 259 -19.99 -0.88 -4.24
N ARG A 260 -19.91 -0.26 -5.41
CA ARG A 260 -18.67 0.42 -5.84
C ARG A 260 -18.30 1.54 -4.87
N ALA A 261 -19.26 2.39 -4.51
CA ALA A 261 -19.03 3.45 -3.53
C ALA A 261 -18.62 2.89 -2.15
N ALA A 262 -19.27 1.81 -1.68
CA ALA A 262 -18.92 1.14 -0.43
C ALA A 262 -17.47 0.60 -0.45
N PHE A 263 -17.05 -0.01 -1.56
CA PHE A 263 -15.69 -0.52 -1.72
C PHE A 263 -14.65 0.63 -1.73
N GLU A 264 -14.90 1.72 -2.45
CA GLU A 264 -14.01 2.88 -2.49
C GLU A 264 -13.82 3.51 -1.11
N VAL A 265 -14.91 3.74 -0.37
CA VAL A 265 -14.85 4.28 1.00
C VAL A 265 -14.10 3.34 1.93
N ALA A 266 -14.38 2.03 1.86
CA ALA A 266 -13.71 1.03 2.67
C ALA A 266 -12.21 0.92 2.36
N ALA A 267 -11.81 1.08 1.09
CA ALA A 267 -10.40 1.09 0.69
C ALA A 267 -9.66 2.31 1.27
N GLN A 268 -10.27 3.50 1.22
CA GLN A 268 -9.71 4.72 1.83
C GLN A 268 -9.59 4.60 3.35
N GLU A 269 -10.59 4.03 4.02
CA GLU A 269 -10.53 3.76 5.45
C GLU A 269 -9.42 2.77 5.80
N ALA A 270 -9.30 1.67 5.05
CA ALA A 270 -8.22 0.70 5.24
C ALA A 270 -6.83 1.34 5.06
N HIS A 271 -6.67 2.21 4.07
CA HIS A 271 -5.44 2.96 3.83
C HIS A 271 -5.06 3.86 5.02
N LEU A 272 -5.98 4.70 5.48
CA LEU A 272 -5.76 5.60 6.62
C LEU A 272 -5.49 4.82 7.92
N MET A 273 -6.29 3.79 8.18
CA MET A 273 -6.18 3.02 9.43
C MET A 273 -4.90 2.19 9.50
N MET A 274 -4.39 1.69 8.37
CA MET A 274 -3.10 1.00 8.34
C MET A 274 -1.97 1.96 8.73
N LEU A 275 -1.90 3.15 8.13
CA LEU A 275 -0.91 4.16 8.46
C LEU A 275 -0.97 4.56 9.94
N ALA A 276 -2.17 4.87 10.45
CA ALA A 276 -2.34 5.27 11.84
C ALA A 276 -1.91 4.16 12.83
N ARG A 277 -2.22 2.89 12.50
CA ARG A 277 -1.77 1.74 13.30
C ARG A 277 -0.26 1.57 13.26
N SER A 278 0.36 1.72 12.10
CA SER A 278 1.82 1.65 11.93
C SER A 278 2.51 2.72 12.77
N ASP A 279 2.10 3.98 12.63
CA ASP A 279 2.69 5.10 13.38
C ASP A 279 2.52 4.97 14.90
N ALA A 280 1.39 4.43 15.35
CA ALA A 280 1.14 4.21 16.78
C ALA A 280 1.94 3.03 17.37
N ARG A 281 2.18 1.97 16.58
CA ARG A 281 2.77 0.72 17.06
C ARG A 281 4.29 0.65 16.86
N ASN A 282 4.83 1.38 15.89
CA ASN A 282 6.27 1.37 15.59
C ASN A 282 7.15 1.90 16.71
N PRO A 283 6.83 3.04 17.39
CA PRO A 283 7.70 3.54 18.46
C PRO A 283 7.92 2.55 19.60
N PRO A 284 6.89 1.96 20.22
CA PRO A 284 7.10 0.96 21.27
C PRO A 284 7.74 -0.34 20.76
N ALA A 285 7.47 -0.76 19.51
CA ALA A 285 8.10 -1.92 18.92
C ALA A 285 9.61 -1.70 18.72
N LEU A 286 10.01 -0.52 18.20
CA LEU A 286 11.42 -0.16 18.05
C LEU A 286 12.16 -0.20 19.39
N GLN A 287 11.52 0.31 20.46
CA GLN A 287 12.11 0.25 21.81
C GLN A 287 12.32 -1.21 22.26
N ARG A 288 11.33 -2.09 22.08
CA ARG A 288 11.46 -3.51 22.42
C ARG A 288 12.54 -4.21 21.60
N LEU A 289 12.62 -3.92 20.32
CA LEU A 289 13.67 -4.48 19.44
C LEU A 289 15.07 -4.08 19.96
N MET A 290 15.28 -2.81 20.31
CA MET A 290 16.56 -2.34 20.87
C MET A 290 16.85 -2.99 22.23
N GLN A 291 15.87 -3.08 23.13
CA GLN A 291 16.01 -3.78 24.42
C GLN A 291 16.37 -5.26 24.26
N ASN A 292 15.89 -5.87 23.17
CA ASN A 292 16.18 -7.27 22.82
C ASN A 292 17.45 -7.43 21.97
N GLY A 293 18.33 -6.41 21.90
CA GLY A 293 19.66 -6.49 21.32
C GLY A 293 19.79 -6.06 19.88
N ALA A 294 18.74 -5.58 19.23
CA ALA A 294 18.83 -4.96 17.91
C ALA A 294 19.71 -3.69 17.97
N GLN A 295 20.66 -3.58 17.06
CA GLN A 295 21.59 -2.47 16.98
C GLN A 295 21.20 -1.54 15.83
N LEU A 296 20.63 -0.38 16.17
CA LEU A 296 20.34 0.65 15.18
C LEU A 296 21.63 1.17 14.54
N ARG A 297 21.61 1.27 13.21
CA ARG A 297 22.70 1.83 12.41
C ARG A 297 22.15 2.76 11.35
N ARG A 298 22.76 3.90 11.20
CA ARG A 298 22.53 4.76 10.04
C ARG A 298 23.38 4.23 8.88
N PHE A 299 22.82 4.21 7.67
CA PHE A 299 23.63 3.94 6.48
C PHE A 299 24.75 4.97 6.34
N PRO A 300 25.97 4.53 5.98
CA PRO A 300 27.07 5.45 5.66
C PRO A 300 26.71 6.44 4.55
N ASP A 301 27.27 7.65 4.61
CA ASP A 301 26.95 8.68 3.63
C ASP A 301 27.41 8.33 2.21
N ASP A 302 28.53 7.62 2.06
CA ASP A 302 29.00 7.12 0.76
C ASP A 302 28.00 6.15 0.12
N VAL A 303 27.36 5.30 0.93
CA VAL A 303 26.29 4.40 0.48
C VAL A 303 25.06 5.20 0.04
N LEU A 304 24.61 6.16 0.87
CA LEU A 304 23.42 6.97 0.57
C LEU A 304 23.61 7.83 -0.67
N ILE A 305 24.77 8.50 -0.81
CA ILE A 305 25.08 9.34 -1.97
C ILE A 305 25.12 8.47 -3.24
N LYS A 306 25.83 7.33 -3.19
CA LYS A 306 25.95 6.47 -4.36
C LYS A 306 24.64 5.81 -4.76
N ALA A 307 23.81 5.45 -3.77
CA ALA A 307 22.47 4.93 -4.02
C ALA A 307 21.57 5.99 -4.69
N TYR A 308 21.63 7.24 -4.23
CA TYR A 308 20.91 8.36 -4.84
C TYR A 308 21.32 8.58 -6.32
N GLU A 309 22.62 8.70 -6.59
CA GLU A 309 23.13 8.86 -7.95
C GLU A 309 22.71 7.70 -8.86
N THR A 310 22.79 6.47 -8.34
CA THR A 310 22.38 5.27 -9.06
C THR A 310 20.88 5.27 -9.34
N ALA A 311 20.04 5.69 -8.38
CA ALA A 311 18.62 5.82 -8.58
C ALA A 311 18.27 6.79 -9.70
N GLN A 312 18.94 7.98 -9.75
CA GLN A 312 18.72 8.95 -10.83
C GLN A 312 19.08 8.37 -12.20
N THR A 313 20.16 7.58 -12.27
CA THR A 313 20.56 6.91 -13.52
C THR A 313 19.51 5.88 -13.95
N VAL A 314 19.02 5.05 -13.02
CA VAL A 314 17.96 4.05 -13.29
C VAL A 314 16.69 4.72 -13.81
N TYR A 315 16.28 5.83 -13.20
CA TYR A 315 15.07 6.54 -13.63
C TYR A 315 15.21 7.17 -15.01
N ALA A 316 16.38 7.77 -15.31
CA ALA A 316 16.63 8.36 -16.62
C ALA A 316 16.62 7.30 -17.73
N GLU A 317 17.26 6.14 -17.50
CA GLU A 317 17.28 5.01 -18.46
C GLU A 317 15.86 4.46 -18.68
N GLU A 318 15.10 4.26 -17.61
CA GLU A 318 13.74 3.74 -17.71
C GLU A 318 12.80 4.74 -18.39
N ALA A 319 12.87 6.01 -18.04
CA ALA A 319 12.06 7.05 -18.67
C ALA A 319 12.35 7.22 -20.17
N ALA A 320 13.56 6.91 -20.61
CA ALA A 320 13.92 6.95 -22.03
C ALA A 320 13.29 5.83 -22.86
N SER A 321 12.97 4.68 -22.24
CA SER A 321 12.50 3.47 -22.93
C SER A 321 11.06 3.08 -22.62
N ASN A 322 10.48 3.58 -21.52
CA ASN A 322 9.14 3.21 -21.03
C ASN A 322 8.26 4.48 -20.90
N PRO A 323 7.38 4.75 -21.87
CA PRO A 323 6.53 5.94 -21.85
C PRO A 323 5.57 5.99 -20.66
N THR A 324 5.06 4.85 -20.21
CA THR A 324 4.16 4.75 -19.03
C THR A 324 4.95 5.13 -17.77
N PHE A 325 6.15 4.58 -17.60
CA PHE A 325 7.03 4.97 -16.50
C PHE A 325 7.32 6.47 -16.52
N LYS A 326 7.73 6.99 -17.68
CA LYS A 326 8.06 8.42 -17.84
C LYS A 326 6.92 9.32 -17.41
N ARG A 327 5.70 9.02 -17.84
CA ARG A 327 4.50 9.82 -17.51
C ARG A 327 4.26 9.87 -16.00
N ILE A 328 4.35 8.73 -15.30
CA ILE A 328 4.16 8.65 -13.85
C ILE A 328 5.30 9.36 -13.14
N TYR A 329 6.53 9.08 -13.53
CA TYR A 329 7.73 9.66 -12.95
C TYR A 329 7.77 11.19 -13.06
N ASP A 330 7.45 11.75 -14.24
CA ASP A 330 7.39 13.20 -14.47
C ASP A 330 6.32 13.85 -13.59
N SER A 331 5.15 13.22 -13.45
CA SER A 331 4.07 13.70 -12.57
C SER A 331 4.49 13.68 -11.09
N MET A 332 5.08 12.57 -10.62
CA MET A 332 5.56 12.44 -9.24
C MET A 332 6.65 13.45 -8.90
N THR A 333 7.62 13.63 -9.79
CA THR A 333 8.75 14.54 -9.56
C THR A 333 8.33 16.01 -9.60
N ALA A 334 7.43 16.39 -10.50
CA ALA A 334 6.86 17.74 -10.53
C ALA A 334 6.08 18.04 -9.25
N PHE A 335 5.28 17.07 -8.78
CA PHE A 335 4.56 17.19 -7.52
C PHE A 335 5.52 17.27 -6.32
N GLN A 336 6.58 16.47 -6.28
CA GLN A 336 7.61 16.49 -5.25
C GLN A 336 8.25 17.87 -5.14
N GLN A 337 8.72 18.43 -6.26
CA GLN A 337 9.36 19.76 -6.30
C GLN A 337 8.43 20.84 -5.74
N SER A 338 7.15 20.80 -6.10
CA SER A 338 6.15 21.76 -5.59
C SER A 338 5.87 21.57 -4.11
N SER A 339 5.66 20.32 -3.68
CA SER A 339 5.30 20.01 -2.30
C SER A 339 6.44 20.16 -1.31
N ASP A 340 7.69 20.01 -1.74
CA ASP A 340 8.88 20.20 -0.89
C ASP A 340 9.01 21.64 -0.38
N VAL A 341 8.58 22.63 -1.17
CA VAL A 341 8.55 24.03 -0.73
C VAL A 341 7.69 24.18 0.53
N TRP A 342 6.47 23.64 0.48
CA TRP A 342 5.56 23.67 1.64
C TRP A 342 6.06 22.79 2.79
N TRP A 343 6.55 21.59 2.48
CA TRP A 343 7.07 20.66 3.47
C TRP A 343 8.21 21.27 4.29
N ASN A 344 9.15 21.94 3.63
CA ASN A 344 10.29 22.58 4.29
C ASN A 344 9.86 23.75 5.18
N VAL A 345 8.88 24.54 4.75
CA VAL A 345 8.35 25.66 5.53
C VAL A 345 7.54 25.20 6.74
N ALA A 346 6.63 24.25 6.55
CA ALA A 346 5.70 23.83 7.61
C ALA A 346 6.27 22.71 8.49
N GLU A 347 6.52 21.54 7.91
CA GLU A 347 6.81 20.33 8.69
C GLU A 347 8.27 20.25 9.13
N SER A 348 9.22 20.40 8.20
CA SER A 348 10.65 20.27 8.51
C SER A 348 11.13 21.37 9.45
N SER A 349 10.68 22.61 9.27
CA SER A 349 11.06 23.72 10.15
C SER A 349 10.63 23.48 11.59
N MET A 350 9.39 23.04 11.81
CA MET A 350 8.88 22.72 13.14
C MET A 350 9.56 21.47 13.72
N ALA A 351 9.72 20.41 12.92
CA ALA A 351 10.38 19.19 13.38
C ALA A 351 11.82 19.45 13.82
N ASN A 352 12.59 20.22 13.04
CA ASN A 352 13.97 20.60 13.35
C ASN A 352 14.04 21.47 14.62
N PHE A 353 13.15 22.45 14.76
CA PHE A 353 13.07 23.27 15.97
C PHE A 353 12.79 22.41 17.21
N MET A 354 11.78 21.54 17.15
CA MET A 354 11.44 20.67 18.28
C MET A 354 12.55 19.68 18.62
N GLN A 355 13.28 19.16 17.61
CA GLN A 355 14.43 18.30 17.85
C GLN A 355 15.56 19.05 18.57
N ALA A 356 15.86 20.29 18.13
CA ALA A 356 16.85 21.13 18.79
C ALA A 356 16.49 21.45 20.25
N MET A 357 15.20 21.73 20.52
CA MET A 357 14.73 22.01 21.88
C MET A 357 14.81 20.79 22.80
N ARG A 358 14.54 19.58 22.30
CA ARG A 358 14.65 18.33 23.09
C ARG A 358 16.10 17.99 23.44
N ARG A 359 17.08 18.39 22.64
CA ARG A 359 18.51 18.20 22.91
C ARG A 359 19.05 19.19 23.94
N ARG A 360 18.33 20.26 24.27
CA ARG A 360 18.70 21.25 25.30
C ARG A 360 18.28 20.85 26.71
N LYS A 361 17.45 19.83 26.86
CA LYS A 361 17.07 19.21 28.13
C LYS A 361 18.00 18.04 28.45
#